data_4065e8f0763498427b12c829ec677087
#
_entry.id   4065e8f0763498427b12c829ec677087
#
_cell.length_a   1.000
_cell.length_b   1.000
_cell.length_c   1.000
_cell.angle_alpha   90.00
_cell.angle_beta   90.00
_cell.angle_gamma   90.00
#
_symmetry.space_group_name_H-M   'P 1'
#
loop_
_entity.id
_entity.type
_entity.pdbx_description
1 polymer ?
#
loop_
_entity_poly.entity_id
_entity_poly.type
_entity_poly.pdbx_seq_one_letter_code
_entity_poly.pdbx_strand_id
1 'polypeptide(L)'
;MVKNLFRICTFLAIILCTTSCAPYKNLSTNRFEKKIKDNSIQLVDVRTPEEYAEGHIPGSLNIDVKDKENFPASVDKLLKKEHKVAVYCRSGRRSRTAAEHLTEKGFKVYNLDKGITHWIKKGKETKK
;
A
#
# COMPACT_ATOMS: atom_id res chain seq x y z
N MET A 1 -25.64 -58.63 26.67
CA MET A 1 -25.61 -57.22 27.10
C MET A 1 -24.78 -56.44 26.13
N VAL A 2 -25.38 -55.70 25.26
CA VAL A 2 -24.68 -54.84 24.29
C VAL A 2 -24.56 -53.45 24.94
N LYS A 3 -23.37 -53.05 25.31
CA LYS A 3 -23.11 -51.68 25.75
C LYS A 3 -22.86 -50.82 24.52
N ASN A 4 -23.85 -50.07 24.12
CA ASN A 4 -23.71 -49.06 23.09
C ASN A 4 -22.81 -47.93 23.63
N LEU A 5 -21.58 -47.94 23.16
CA LEU A 5 -20.69 -46.83 23.38
C LEU A 5 -21.00 -45.77 22.33
N PHE A 6 -21.83 -44.79 22.72
CA PHE A 6 -22.02 -43.60 21.93
C PHE A 6 -20.72 -42.77 21.94
N ARG A 7 -19.96 -42.92 20.89
CA ARG A 7 -18.85 -41.97 20.61
C ARG A 7 -19.48 -40.67 20.10
N ILE A 8 -19.61 -39.73 21.02
CA ILE A 8 -19.92 -38.36 20.65
C ILE A 8 -18.64 -37.81 20.00
N CYS A 9 -18.63 -37.78 18.66
CA CYS A 9 -17.67 -37.00 17.92
C CYS A 9 -18.05 -35.52 18.08
N THR A 10 -17.48 -34.85 19.05
CA THR A 10 -17.48 -33.39 19.10
C THR A 10 -16.63 -32.89 17.95
N PHE A 11 -17.31 -32.55 16.86
CA PHE A 11 -16.71 -31.73 15.82
C PHE A 11 -16.47 -30.34 16.43
N LEU A 12 -15.24 -30.13 16.87
CA LEU A 12 -14.76 -28.79 17.20
C LEU A 12 -14.67 -28.02 15.88
N ALA A 13 -15.72 -27.29 15.54
CA ALA A 13 -15.68 -26.36 14.43
C ALA A 13 -14.66 -25.27 14.81
N ILE A 14 -13.46 -25.41 14.31
CA ILE A 14 -12.48 -24.34 14.35
C ILE A 14 -13.00 -23.28 13.40
N ILE A 15 -13.72 -22.30 13.96
CA ILE A 15 -14.05 -21.07 13.26
C ILE A 15 -12.71 -20.37 13.06
N LEU A 16 -12.09 -20.58 11.89
CA LEU A 16 -11.03 -19.70 11.43
C LEU A 16 -11.66 -18.32 11.26
N CYS A 17 -11.51 -17.51 12.28
CA CYS A 17 -11.77 -16.09 12.18
C CYS A 17 -10.70 -15.54 11.22
N THR A 18 -11.00 -15.55 9.92
CA THR A 18 -10.21 -14.80 8.96
C THR A 18 -10.48 -13.33 9.22
N THR A 19 -9.70 -12.74 10.12
CA THR A 19 -9.60 -11.29 10.16
C THR A 19 -9.03 -10.89 8.81
N SER A 20 -9.89 -10.38 7.91
CA SER A 20 -9.44 -9.74 6.70
C SER A 20 -8.76 -8.44 7.11
N CYS A 21 -7.47 -8.50 7.45
CA CYS A 21 -6.63 -7.33 7.48
C CYS A 21 -6.61 -6.77 6.07
N ALA A 22 -7.07 -5.52 5.88
CA ALA A 22 -6.80 -4.81 4.65
C ALA A 22 -5.30 -4.96 4.33
N PRO A 23 -4.93 -5.28 3.07
CA PRO A 23 -3.54 -5.56 2.72
C PRO A 23 -2.63 -4.36 2.89
N TYR A 24 -3.16 -3.17 3.00
CA TYR A 24 -2.46 -1.91 3.22
C TYR A 24 -3.33 -0.95 4.06
N LYS A 25 -2.74 0.14 4.53
CA LYS A 25 -3.47 1.17 5.28
C LYS A 25 -3.67 2.42 4.45
N ASN A 26 -4.93 2.85 4.31
CA ASN A 26 -5.25 4.18 3.79
C ASN A 26 -5.03 5.22 4.88
N LEU A 27 -4.28 6.25 4.57
CA LEU A 27 -4.00 7.36 5.47
C LEU A 27 -4.60 8.66 4.94
N SER A 28 -5.15 9.45 5.85
CA SER A 28 -5.49 10.85 5.57
C SER A 28 -4.24 11.63 5.19
N THR A 29 -4.42 12.75 4.51
CA THR A 29 -3.30 13.58 4.07
C THR A 29 -2.37 14.00 5.22
N ASN A 30 -2.92 14.40 6.36
CA ASN A 30 -2.12 14.79 7.53
C ASN A 30 -1.37 13.61 8.15
N ARG A 31 -1.99 12.44 8.22
CA ARG A 31 -1.33 11.22 8.73
C ARG A 31 -0.24 10.74 7.78
N PHE A 32 -0.49 10.81 6.49
CA PHE A 32 0.50 10.45 5.47
C PHE A 32 1.72 11.36 5.56
N GLU A 33 1.52 12.67 5.67
CA GLU A 33 2.62 13.63 5.86
C GLU A 33 3.48 13.29 7.07
N LYS A 34 2.85 13.00 8.21
CA LYS A 34 3.59 12.59 9.41
C LYS A 34 4.39 11.32 9.19
N LYS A 35 3.79 10.36 8.49
CA LYS A 35 4.39 9.05 8.25
C LYS A 35 5.64 9.16 7.37
N ILE A 36 5.60 9.94 6.30
CA ILE A 36 6.74 10.10 5.37
C ILE A 36 7.89 10.93 5.91
N LYS A 37 7.73 11.58 7.06
CA LYS A 37 8.86 12.20 7.78
C LYS A 37 9.85 11.19 8.33
N ASP A 38 9.43 9.95 8.51
CA ASP A 38 10.32 8.85 8.83
C ASP A 38 11.14 8.47 7.58
N ASN A 39 12.44 8.73 7.64
CA ASN A 39 13.37 8.51 6.52
C ASN A 39 13.53 7.02 6.14
N SER A 40 13.10 6.09 6.99
CA SER A 40 13.09 4.67 6.66
C SER A 40 11.96 4.28 5.72
N ILE A 41 10.95 5.14 5.54
CA ILE A 41 9.81 4.89 4.65
C ILE A 41 10.15 5.34 3.24
N GLN A 42 9.97 4.43 2.29
CA GLN A 42 10.18 4.67 0.87
C GLN A 42 8.92 5.31 0.29
N LEU A 43 9.03 6.56 -0.17
CA LEU A 43 7.91 7.30 -0.76
C LEU A 43 7.90 7.11 -2.28
N VAL A 44 6.78 6.65 -2.81
CA VAL A 44 6.64 6.30 -4.24
C VAL A 44 5.43 7.01 -4.85
N ASP A 45 5.71 7.77 -5.90
CA ASP A 45 4.71 8.32 -6.81
C ASP A 45 4.45 7.30 -7.92
N VAL A 46 3.24 6.72 -7.96
CA VAL A 46 2.90 5.69 -8.94
C VAL A 46 2.18 6.24 -10.18
N ARG A 47 2.23 7.57 -10.36
CA ARG A 47 1.72 8.23 -11.57
C ARG A 47 2.68 8.09 -12.74
N THR A 48 2.28 8.60 -13.89
CA THR A 48 3.14 8.63 -15.07
C THR A 48 4.36 9.55 -14.87
N PRO A 49 5.46 9.34 -15.62
CA PRO A 49 6.62 10.22 -15.58
C PRO A 49 6.29 11.69 -15.88
N GLU A 50 5.34 11.93 -16.79
CA GLU A 50 4.89 13.28 -17.16
C GLU A 50 4.20 13.98 -15.99
N GLU A 51 3.31 13.28 -15.30
CA GLU A 51 2.63 13.82 -14.10
C GLU A 51 3.65 14.12 -12.99
N TYR A 52 4.61 13.21 -12.78
CA TYR A 52 5.68 13.38 -11.80
C TYR A 52 6.53 14.63 -12.09
N ALA A 53 6.89 14.86 -13.34
CA ALA A 53 7.68 16.02 -13.76
C ALA A 53 6.95 17.36 -13.56
N GLU A 54 5.63 17.37 -13.64
CA GLU A 54 4.81 18.56 -13.39
C GLU A 54 4.80 18.99 -11.93
N GLY A 55 5.05 18.06 -11.02
CA GLY A 55 5.11 18.29 -9.59
C GLY A 55 4.86 17.02 -8.80
N HIS A 56 5.65 16.78 -7.79
CA HIS A 56 5.58 15.59 -6.94
C HIS A 56 5.87 15.92 -5.48
N ILE A 57 5.51 15.05 -4.58
CA ILE A 57 5.86 15.19 -3.15
C ILE A 57 7.38 15.04 -3.02
N PRO A 58 8.07 15.98 -2.35
CA PRO A 58 9.53 15.92 -2.21
C PRO A 58 10.01 14.59 -1.65
N GLY A 59 11.08 14.05 -2.24
CA GLY A 59 11.67 12.78 -1.83
C GLY A 59 11.01 11.54 -2.42
N SER A 60 9.97 11.68 -3.25
CA SER A 60 9.33 10.53 -3.90
C SER A 60 10.13 10.00 -5.09
N LEU A 61 10.13 8.68 -5.23
CA LEU A 61 10.54 7.98 -6.45
C LEU A 61 9.34 7.83 -7.37
N ASN A 62 9.56 7.89 -8.68
CA ASN A 62 8.50 7.63 -9.65
C ASN A 62 8.58 6.19 -10.16
N ILE A 63 7.52 5.42 -9.95
CA ILE A 63 7.34 4.08 -10.50
C ILE A 63 5.91 4.00 -11.04
N ASP A 64 5.75 4.08 -12.34
CA ASP A 64 4.45 4.14 -13.01
C ASP A 64 3.70 2.80 -12.94
N VAL A 65 2.59 2.76 -12.19
CA VAL A 65 1.76 1.54 -12.07
C VAL A 65 0.98 1.23 -13.35
N LYS A 66 0.81 2.19 -14.25
CA LYS A 66 0.19 1.94 -15.56
C LYS A 66 1.08 1.12 -16.50
N ASP A 67 2.38 1.19 -16.30
CA ASP A 67 3.35 0.34 -17.01
C ASP A 67 3.36 -1.06 -16.36
N LYS A 68 2.35 -1.83 -16.66
CA LYS A 68 2.12 -3.14 -16.05
C LYS A 68 3.25 -4.14 -16.30
N GLU A 69 3.92 -4.01 -17.45
CA GLU A 69 5.02 -4.88 -17.83
C GLU A 69 6.26 -4.64 -16.99
N ASN A 70 6.64 -3.38 -16.79
CA ASN A 70 7.87 -3.01 -16.10
C ASN A 70 7.69 -2.72 -14.60
N PHE A 71 6.48 -2.49 -14.14
CA PHE A 71 6.22 -2.13 -12.73
C PHE A 71 6.82 -3.13 -11.73
N PRO A 72 6.64 -4.46 -11.88
CA PRO A 72 7.20 -5.43 -10.93
C PRO A 72 8.73 -5.39 -10.88
N ALA A 73 9.39 -5.32 -12.02
CA ALA A 73 10.85 -5.27 -12.11
C ALA A 73 11.42 -3.97 -11.53
N SER A 74 10.73 -2.84 -11.77
CA SER A 74 11.12 -1.54 -11.20
C SER A 74 11.00 -1.53 -9.68
N VAL A 75 9.95 -2.12 -9.13
CA VAL A 75 9.79 -2.30 -7.69
C VAL A 75 10.95 -3.12 -7.10
N ASP A 76 11.26 -4.26 -7.70
CA ASP A 76 12.34 -5.14 -7.23
C ASP A 76 13.72 -4.47 -7.29
N LYS A 77 13.94 -3.63 -8.30
CA LYS A 77 15.20 -2.90 -8.48
C LYS A 77 15.35 -1.72 -7.54
N LEU A 78 14.28 -0.96 -7.29
CA LEU A 78 14.34 0.35 -6.65
C LEU A 78 13.95 0.34 -5.17
N LEU A 79 13.16 -0.64 -4.72
CA LEU A 79 12.65 -0.69 -3.36
C LEU A 79 13.31 -1.79 -2.54
N LYS A 80 13.51 -1.49 -1.26
CA LYS A 80 14.05 -2.43 -0.26
C LYS A 80 12.91 -3.04 0.55
N LYS A 81 12.84 -4.37 0.60
CA LYS A 81 11.77 -5.09 1.31
C LYS A 81 11.76 -4.88 2.82
N GLU A 82 12.89 -4.54 3.41
CA GLU A 82 13.03 -4.28 4.84
C GLU A 82 12.37 -2.96 5.26
N HIS A 83 12.10 -2.08 4.32
CA HIS A 83 11.50 -0.78 4.56
C HIS A 83 10.05 -0.72 4.11
N LYS A 84 9.23 -0.04 4.90
CA LYS A 84 7.84 0.23 4.56
C LYS A 84 7.77 1.17 3.36
N VAL A 85 6.69 1.08 2.61
CA VAL A 85 6.44 1.89 1.41
C VAL A 85 5.22 2.77 1.63
N ALA A 86 5.32 4.03 1.27
CA ALA A 86 4.20 4.95 1.19
C ALA A 86 3.96 5.29 -0.27
N VAL A 87 2.75 5.07 -0.77
CA VAL A 87 2.40 5.27 -2.17
C VAL A 87 1.34 6.34 -2.33
N TYR A 88 1.41 7.06 -3.44
CA TYR A 88 0.35 7.97 -3.83
C TYR A 88 0.23 8.06 -5.35
N CYS A 89 -0.95 8.46 -5.78
CA CYS A 89 -1.22 8.86 -7.15
C CYS A 89 -1.97 10.18 -7.17
N ARG A 90 -2.75 10.48 -8.21
CA ARG A 90 -3.50 11.71 -8.32
C ARG A 90 -4.65 11.79 -7.31
N SER A 91 -5.51 10.76 -7.27
CA SER A 91 -6.75 10.73 -6.48
C SER A 91 -6.86 9.58 -5.49
N GLY A 92 -5.87 8.68 -5.44
CA GLY A 92 -5.85 7.48 -4.61
C GLY A 92 -6.22 6.17 -5.33
N ARG A 93 -6.77 6.22 -6.55
CA ARG A 93 -7.26 5.04 -7.27
C ARG A 93 -6.13 4.13 -7.78
N ARG A 94 -5.19 4.68 -8.55
CA ARG A 94 -4.02 3.93 -9.07
C ARG A 94 -3.12 3.44 -7.94
N SER A 95 -2.97 4.25 -6.91
CA SER A 95 -2.14 3.90 -5.77
C SER A 95 -2.71 2.78 -4.91
N ARG A 96 -4.02 2.60 -4.86
CA ARG A 96 -4.64 1.40 -4.25
C ARG A 96 -4.23 0.14 -4.99
N THR A 97 -4.27 0.15 -6.32
CA THR A 97 -3.80 -0.98 -7.14
C THR A 97 -2.31 -1.25 -6.91
N ALA A 98 -1.48 -0.21 -6.89
CA ALA A 98 -0.06 -0.34 -6.59
C ALA A 98 0.18 -0.90 -5.18
N ALA A 99 -0.58 -0.44 -4.20
CA ALA A 99 -0.49 -0.92 -2.82
C ALA A 99 -0.82 -2.42 -2.70
N GLU A 100 -1.80 -2.91 -3.44
CA GLU A 100 -2.13 -4.34 -3.51
C GLU A 100 -0.96 -5.15 -4.07
N HIS A 101 -0.39 -4.72 -5.20
CA HIS A 101 0.79 -5.38 -5.79
C HIS A 101 2.00 -5.39 -4.85
N LEU A 102 2.27 -4.28 -4.19
CA LEU A 102 3.37 -4.19 -3.24
C LEU A 102 3.16 -5.08 -2.02
N THR A 103 1.94 -5.16 -1.52
CA THR A 103 1.59 -6.04 -0.40
C THR A 103 1.76 -7.51 -0.77
N GLU A 104 1.36 -7.91 -1.98
CA GLU A 104 1.57 -9.27 -2.50
C GLU A 104 3.07 -9.61 -2.59
N LYS A 105 3.92 -8.63 -2.85
CA LYS A 105 5.39 -8.78 -2.85
C LYS A 105 6.00 -8.82 -1.44
N GLY A 106 5.22 -8.60 -0.39
CA GLY A 106 5.65 -8.67 1.01
C GLY A 106 5.98 -7.33 1.66
N PHE A 107 5.71 -6.20 1.02
CA PHE A 107 5.90 -4.89 1.63
C PHE A 107 4.75 -4.53 2.58
N LYS A 108 5.07 -3.76 3.62
CA LYS A 108 4.07 -3.02 4.40
C LYS A 108 3.83 -1.68 3.73
N VAL A 109 2.58 -1.37 3.44
CA VAL A 109 2.23 -0.24 2.55
C VAL A 109 1.23 0.70 3.21
N TYR A 110 1.49 1.99 3.04
CA TYR A 110 0.56 3.08 3.33
C TYR A 110 0.14 3.75 2.03
N ASN A 111 -1.13 4.01 1.87
CA ASN A 111 -1.68 4.73 0.72
C ASN A 111 -2.17 6.10 1.14
N LEU A 112 -1.83 7.13 0.37
CA LEU A 112 -2.42 8.46 0.49
C LEU A 112 -3.83 8.42 -0.10
N ASP A 113 -4.84 8.33 0.76
CA ASP A 113 -6.23 8.04 0.38
C ASP A 113 -6.79 8.99 -0.69
N LYS A 114 -6.55 10.28 -0.54
CA LYS A 114 -7.07 11.32 -1.46
C LYS A 114 -6.05 11.81 -2.51
N GLY A 115 -4.87 11.21 -2.56
CA GLY A 115 -3.83 11.51 -3.53
C GLY A 115 -3.21 12.91 -3.43
N ILE A 116 -2.34 13.20 -4.41
CA ILE A 116 -1.62 14.49 -4.47
C ILE A 116 -2.57 15.68 -4.71
N THR A 117 -3.70 15.47 -5.33
CA THR A 117 -4.70 16.53 -5.52
C THR A 117 -5.12 17.16 -4.20
N HIS A 118 -5.43 16.33 -3.20
CA HIS A 118 -5.79 16.81 -1.87
C HIS A 118 -4.58 17.35 -1.10
N TRP A 119 -3.41 16.76 -1.30
CA TRP A 119 -2.15 17.26 -0.76
C TRP A 119 -1.89 18.72 -1.17
N ILE A 120 -2.02 19.02 -2.46
CA ILE A 120 -1.86 20.37 -3.00
C ILE A 120 -2.96 21.31 -2.48
N LYS A 121 -4.20 20.85 -2.44
CA LYS A 121 -5.33 21.63 -1.90
C LYS A 121 -5.11 22.05 -0.45
N LYS A 122 -4.43 21.24 0.33
CA LYS A 122 -4.04 21.53 1.71
C LYS A 122 -2.83 22.46 1.83
N GLY A 123 -2.29 22.94 0.71
CA GLY A 123 -1.13 23.82 0.68
C GLY A 123 0.20 23.15 1.03
N LYS A 124 0.27 21.82 0.93
CA LYS A 124 1.50 21.08 1.23
C LYS A 124 2.49 21.14 0.07
N GLU A 125 3.77 21.02 0.38
CA GLU A 125 4.87 21.22 -0.55
C GLU A 125 4.91 20.19 -1.68
N THR A 126 5.17 20.68 -2.89
CA THR A 126 5.53 19.87 -4.05
C THR A 126 6.81 20.43 -4.67
N LYS A 127 7.50 19.58 -5.41
CA LYS A 127 8.74 19.89 -6.11
C LYS A 127 8.64 19.43 -7.57
N LYS A 128 9.29 20.16 -8.46
CA LYS A 128 9.47 19.75 -9.87
C LYS A 128 10.81 19.08 -10.09
#